data_3080741021836e6b298bc3021704e70a
#
_entry.id   3080741021836e6b298bc3021704e70a
#
_cell.length_a   1.000
_cell.length_b   1.000
_cell.length_c   1.000
_cell.angle_alpha   90.00
_cell.angle_beta   90.00
_cell.angle_gamma   90.00
#
_symmetry.space_group_name_H-M   'P 1'
#
loop_
_entity.id
_entity.type
_entity.pdbx_description
1 polymer ?
#
loop_
_entity_poly.entity_id
_entity_poly.type
_entity_poly.pdbx_seq_one_letter_code
_entity_poly.pdbx_strand_id
1 'polypeptide(L)'
;MTDRTRGTLFIVAASILWSTGGIGIKAVADSGLKVTFYRSLFAAIALMLFLGRNVWGRRQWKSTPAFIIAIISYAACLTAFVIATKWTTAANAIFLQYAGVVWVLLLSPIVLREPMRARDVIAIAVAMSGMALFFVGRFETRGMAGNGMALVSSVFFAALILVLRREQRAAQSAVTWGNVVCALAVLPFIGRDLALTPRSFAVLAFLGVFQIAIAYVLFVRGLAYVTATQASLTGMLEPVSNPIWVFLFLGEKPSAFAIAGALVVLAAIAWHTLAGEPVSDLPAPD
;
A
#
# COMPACT_ATOMS: atom_id res chain seq x y z
N MET A 1 -11.12 -15.88 18.40
CA MET A 1 -10.18 -15.32 17.42
C MET A 1 -9.26 -14.38 18.17
N THR A 2 -7.94 -14.53 18.11
CA THR A 2 -7.00 -13.65 18.79
C THR A 2 -6.94 -12.29 18.10
N ASP A 3 -6.57 -11.24 18.83
CA ASP A 3 -6.41 -9.88 18.27
C ASP A 3 -5.43 -9.86 17.10
N ARG A 4 -4.32 -10.60 17.23
CA ARG A 4 -3.34 -10.76 16.16
C ARG A 4 -3.96 -11.37 14.89
N THR A 5 -4.76 -12.44 15.02
CA THR A 5 -5.46 -13.05 13.89
C THR A 5 -6.40 -12.05 13.23
N ARG A 6 -7.14 -11.28 14.03
CA ARG A 6 -8.03 -10.23 13.55
C ARG A 6 -7.26 -9.16 12.78
N GLY A 7 -6.14 -8.68 13.34
CA GLY A 7 -5.28 -7.70 12.66
C GLY A 7 -4.73 -8.21 11.35
N THR A 8 -4.23 -9.44 11.33
CA THR A 8 -3.72 -10.09 10.10
C THR A 8 -4.80 -10.21 9.04
N LEU A 9 -6.03 -10.61 9.40
CA LEU A 9 -7.14 -10.70 8.44
C LEU A 9 -7.53 -9.36 7.85
N PHE A 10 -7.50 -8.27 8.63
CA PHE A 10 -7.72 -6.93 8.10
C PHE A 10 -6.66 -6.54 7.07
N ILE A 11 -5.38 -6.87 7.32
CA ILE A 11 -4.30 -6.55 6.38
C ILE A 11 -4.40 -7.43 5.13
N VAL A 12 -4.74 -8.71 5.26
CA VAL A 12 -4.99 -9.60 4.12
C VAL A 12 -6.08 -9.03 3.22
N ALA A 13 -7.22 -8.62 3.80
CA ALA A 13 -8.31 -8.01 3.04
C ALA A 13 -7.89 -6.71 2.35
N ALA A 14 -7.12 -5.86 3.05
CA ALA A 14 -6.55 -4.64 2.47
C ALA A 14 -5.63 -4.95 1.29
N SER A 15 -4.75 -5.94 1.41
CA SER A 15 -3.80 -6.35 0.37
C SER A 15 -4.49 -6.88 -0.88
N ILE A 16 -5.57 -7.65 -0.71
CA ILE A 16 -6.39 -8.13 -1.82
C ILE A 16 -7.04 -6.95 -2.56
N LEU A 17 -7.56 -5.95 -1.84
CA LEU A 17 -8.10 -4.74 -2.48
C LEU A 17 -7.00 -3.93 -3.18
N TRP A 18 -5.84 -3.77 -2.56
CA TRP A 18 -4.71 -3.05 -3.16
C TRP A 18 -4.22 -3.72 -4.45
N SER A 19 -4.25 -5.05 -4.54
CA SER A 19 -3.78 -5.81 -5.70
C SER A 19 -4.53 -5.50 -7.00
N THR A 20 -5.72 -4.89 -6.91
CA THR A 20 -6.47 -4.40 -8.08
C THR A 20 -5.91 -3.10 -8.67
N GLY A 21 -5.01 -2.42 -7.93
CA GLY A 21 -4.49 -1.09 -8.30
C GLY A 21 -3.71 -1.09 -9.60
N GLY A 22 -2.80 -2.05 -9.77
CA GLY A 22 -1.94 -2.12 -10.95
C GLY A 22 -2.73 -2.23 -12.26
N ILE A 23 -3.65 -3.19 -12.32
CA ILE A 23 -4.51 -3.40 -13.50
C ILE A 23 -5.47 -2.22 -13.72
N GLY A 24 -6.07 -1.69 -12.65
CA GLY A 24 -6.99 -0.56 -12.75
C GLY A 24 -6.31 0.72 -13.24
N ILE A 25 -5.11 1.05 -12.75
CA ILE A 25 -4.34 2.22 -13.21
C ILE A 25 -3.96 2.07 -14.70
N LYS A 26 -3.60 0.87 -15.13
CA LYS A 26 -3.26 0.59 -16.54
C LYS A 26 -4.50 0.59 -17.45
N ALA A 27 -5.67 0.27 -16.93
CA ALA A 27 -6.91 0.16 -17.70
C ALA A 27 -7.47 1.51 -18.20
N VAL A 28 -7.01 2.63 -17.64
CA VAL A 28 -7.39 3.99 -18.06
C VAL A 28 -6.30 4.66 -18.86
N ALA A 29 -6.66 5.37 -19.93
CA ALA A 29 -5.70 6.06 -20.81
C ALA A 29 -5.20 7.39 -20.23
N ASP A 30 -5.87 7.91 -19.21
CA ASP A 30 -5.54 9.19 -18.59
C ASP A 30 -4.10 9.25 -18.04
N SER A 31 -3.53 10.47 -17.95
CA SER A 31 -2.18 10.67 -17.42
C SER A 31 -2.08 10.22 -15.95
N GLY A 32 -0.88 9.88 -15.49
CA GLY A 32 -0.66 9.46 -14.10
C GLY A 32 -1.14 10.49 -13.09
N LEU A 33 -0.95 11.79 -13.34
CA LEU A 33 -1.40 12.85 -12.44
C LEU A 33 -2.93 12.97 -12.42
N LYS A 34 -3.61 12.82 -13.56
CA LYS A 34 -5.07 12.83 -13.63
C LYS A 34 -5.67 11.62 -12.91
N VAL A 35 -5.05 10.44 -13.07
CA VAL A 35 -5.41 9.21 -12.32
C VAL A 35 -5.22 9.44 -10.81
N THR A 36 -4.09 10.02 -10.39
CA THR A 36 -3.82 10.33 -8.98
C THR A 36 -4.88 11.27 -8.42
N PHE A 37 -5.22 12.33 -9.15
CA PHE A 37 -6.23 13.30 -8.74
C PHE A 37 -7.59 12.65 -8.45
N TYR A 38 -8.17 12.00 -9.46
CA TYR A 38 -9.52 11.45 -9.32
C TYR A 38 -9.59 10.30 -8.33
N ARG A 39 -8.60 9.41 -8.33
CA ARG A 39 -8.50 8.31 -7.38
C ARG A 39 -8.44 8.82 -5.94
N SER A 40 -7.62 9.84 -5.67
CA SER A 40 -7.51 10.46 -4.34
C SER A 40 -8.76 11.28 -3.99
N LEU A 41 -9.37 11.96 -4.94
CA LEU A 41 -10.62 12.69 -4.73
C LEU A 41 -11.75 11.74 -4.30
N PHE A 42 -11.98 10.67 -5.05
CA PHE A 42 -13.00 9.66 -4.70
C PHE A 42 -12.70 8.97 -3.37
N ALA A 43 -11.41 8.70 -3.09
CA ALA A 43 -11.02 8.15 -1.80
C ALA A 43 -11.28 9.12 -0.65
N ALA A 44 -10.94 10.39 -0.80
CA ALA A 44 -11.19 11.41 0.22
C ALA A 44 -12.69 11.55 0.52
N ILE A 45 -13.52 11.63 -0.52
CA ILE A 45 -14.98 11.69 -0.38
C ILE A 45 -15.50 10.44 0.35
N ALA A 46 -15.10 9.25 -0.08
CA ALA A 46 -15.54 8.00 0.54
C ALA A 46 -15.11 7.91 2.01
N LEU A 47 -13.85 8.27 2.32
CA LEU A 47 -13.36 8.27 3.70
C LEU A 47 -14.10 9.28 4.58
N MET A 48 -14.39 10.49 4.07
CA MET A 48 -15.16 11.48 4.81
C MET A 48 -16.59 11.00 5.10
N LEU A 49 -17.21 10.28 4.15
CA LEU A 49 -18.53 9.69 4.34
C LEU A 49 -18.51 8.51 5.33
N PHE A 50 -17.51 7.61 5.24
CA PHE A 50 -17.41 6.43 6.10
C PHE A 50 -17.01 6.75 7.53
N LEU A 51 -16.11 7.70 7.71
CA LEU A 51 -15.55 8.06 9.02
C LEU A 51 -16.34 9.21 9.68
N GLY A 52 -17.11 9.96 8.91
CA GLY A 52 -17.95 11.03 9.39
C GLY A 52 -17.18 12.06 10.25
N ARG A 53 -17.73 12.39 11.41
CA ARG A 53 -17.12 13.36 12.34
C ARG A 53 -15.76 12.92 12.91
N ASN A 54 -15.42 11.65 12.86
CA ASN A 54 -14.16 11.13 13.37
C ASN A 54 -12.95 11.67 12.59
N VAL A 55 -13.13 12.10 11.34
CA VAL A 55 -12.09 12.77 10.55
C VAL A 55 -11.80 14.19 11.06
N TRP A 56 -12.80 14.84 11.64
CA TRP A 56 -12.78 16.25 12.03
C TRP A 56 -12.53 16.48 13.53
N GLY A 57 -12.36 15.43 14.33
CA GLY A 57 -12.22 15.53 15.77
C GLY A 57 -11.07 16.45 16.19
N ARG A 58 -11.35 17.50 16.99
CA ARG A 58 -10.37 18.50 17.47
C ARG A 58 -9.14 17.86 18.14
N ARG A 59 -9.26 16.65 18.72
CA ARG A 59 -8.17 15.92 19.37
C ARG A 59 -7.14 15.36 18.37
N GLN A 60 -7.53 15.23 17.10
CA GLN A 60 -6.68 14.70 16.02
C GLN A 60 -5.92 15.83 15.30
N TRP A 61 -6.38 17.09 15.44
CA TRP A 61 -5.78 18.28 14.82
C TRP A 61 -4.62 18.89 15.60
N LYS A 62 -4.17 18.28 16.70
CA LYS A 62 -2.87 18.64 17.22
C LYS A 62 -1.88 18.25 16.12
N SER A 63 -1.52 19.24 15.30
CA SER A 63 -0.53 19.14 14.23
C SER A 63 0.81 18.73 14.81
N THR A 64 0.91 17.46 15.20
CA THR A 64 2.19 16.90 15.56
C THR A 64 2.99 16.78 14.25
N PRO A 65 4.30 16.99 14.26
CA PRO A 65 5.15 16.75 13.09
C PRO A 65 4.89 15.37 12.46
N ALA A 66 4.59 14.37 13.28
CA ALA A 66 4.25 13.03 12.82
C ALA A 66 2.98 12.99 11.95
N PHE A 67 1.94 13.74 12.29
CA PHE A 67 0.72 13.82 11.46
C PHE A 67 1.00 14.45 10.09
N ILE A 68 1.80 15.50 10.07
CA ILE A 68 2.22 16.16 8.81
C ILE A 68 3.07 15.20 7.97
N ILE A 69 4.03 14.50 8.60
CA ILE A 69 4.86 13.50 7.93
C ILE A 69 3.98 12.38 7.34
N ALA A 70 2.95 11.92 8.06
CA ALA A 70 2.02 10.91 7.55
C ALA A 70 1.27 11.38 6.29
N ILE A 71 0.74 12.61 6.30
CA ILE A 71 0.05 13.21 5.16
C ILE A 71 0.97 13.34 3.94
N ILE A 72 2.18 13.88 4.16
CA ILE A 72 3.16 14.06 3.09
C ILE A 72 3.61 12.71 2.54
N SER A 73 3.95 11.76 3.43
CA SER A 73 4.38 10.42 3.02
C SER A 73 3.28 9.69 2.25
N TYR A 74 2.02 9.85 2.67
CA TYR A 74 0.88 9.30 1.96
C TYR A 74 0.76 9.87 0.55
N ALA A 75 0.70 11.20 0.42
CA ALA A 75 0.55 11.87 -0.86
C ALA A 75 1.71 11.56 -1.82
N ALA A 76 2.95 11.60 -1.31
CA ALA A 76 4.15 11.29 -2.08
C ALA A 76 4.18 9.81 -2.52
N CYS A 77 3.86 8.88 -1.61
CA CYS A 77 3.79 7.45 -1.92
C CYS A 77 2.80 7.15 -3.04
N LEU A 78 1.55 7.64 -2.91
CA LEU A 78 0.51 7.41 -3.90
C LEU A 78 0.84 8.03 -5.27
N THR A 79 1.28 9.28 -5.27
CA THR A 79 1.64 9.97 -6.51
C THR A 79 2.79 9.28 -7.22
N ALA A 80 3.87 8.98 -6.49
CA ALA A 80 5.03 8.29 -7.04
C ALA A 80 4.67 6.88 -7.57
N PHE A 81 3.82 6.13 -6.86
CA PHE A 81 3.36 4.82 -7.31
C PHE A 81 2.54 4.87 -8.60
N VAL A 82 1.60 5.81 -8.70
CA VAL A 82 0.79 5.96 -9.93
C VAL A 82 1.65 6.36 -11.11
N ILE A 83 2.57 7.32 -10.93
CA ILE A 83 3.53 7.72 -11.96
C ILE A 83 4.41 6.53 -12.36
N ALA A 84 4.96 5.81 -11.39
CA ALA A 84 5.74 4.59 -11.62
C ALA A 84 4.96 3.59 -12.47
N THR A 85 3.72 3.27 -12.07
CA THR A 85 2.86 2.31 -12.79
C THR A 85 2.58 2.75 -14.23
N LYS A 86 2.51 4.07 -14.49
CA LYS A 86 2.33 4.60 -15.86
C LYS A 86 3.62 4.56 -16.69
N TRP A 87 4.77 4.78 -16.06
CA TRP A 87 6.06 4.91 -16.74
C TRP A 87 6.84 3.58 -16.87
N THR A 88 6.50 2.58 -16.05
CA THR A 88 7.05 1.21 -16.18
C THR A 88 5.92 0.19 -16.21
N THR A 89 6.23 -1.10 -16.04
CA THR A 89 5.19 -2.12 -15.90
C THR A 89 4.55 -2.07 -14.51
N ALA A 90 3.27 -2.45 -14.41
CA ALA A 90 2.62 -2.55 -13.10
C ALA A 90 3.37 -3.51 -12.16
N ALA A 91 3.91 -4.60 -12.71
CA ALA A 91 4.72 -5.56 -11.96
C ALA A 91 5.99 -4.91 -11.39
N ASN A 92 6.78 -4.19 -12.22
CA ASN A 92 7.99 -3.49 -11.77
C ASN A 92 7.65 -2.46 -10.70
N ALA A 93 6.60 -1.65 -10.90
CA ALA A 93 6.19 -0.63 -9.95
C ALA A 93 5.85 -1.22 -8.58
N ILE A 94 5.06 -2.30 -8.55
CA ILE A 94 4.69 -2.98 -7.31
C ILE A 94 5.91 -3.61 -6.64
N PHE A 95 6.74 -4.35 -7.39
CA PHE A 95 7.91 -5.01 -6.83
C PHE A 95 8.87 -4.01 -6.18
N LEU A 96 9.26 -2.97 -6.90
CA LEU A 96 10.21 -1.98 -6.41
C LEU A 96 9.63 -1.17 -5.24
N GLN A 97 8.31 -0.94 -5.21
CA GLN A 97 7.66 -0.33 -4.04
C GLN A 97 7.77 -1.23 -2.81
N TYR A 98 7.71 -2.56 -2.98
CA TYR A 98 7.86 -3.50 -1.85
C TYR A 98 9.29 -3.58 -1.27
N ALA A 99 10.30 -2.91 -1.88
CA ALA A 99 11.55 -2.61 -1.17
C ALA A 99 11.28 -1.81 0.13
N GLY A 100 10.13 -1.15 0.23
CA GLY A 100 9.63 -0.51 1.45
C GLY A 100 9.56 -1.44 2.67
N VAL A 101 9.31 -2.73 2.46
CA VAL A 101 9.30 -3.73 3.55
C VAL A 101 10.66 -3.83 4.24
N VAL A 102 11.75 -3.73 3.48
CA VAL A 102 13.12 -3.71 4.02
C VAL A 102 13.36 -2.43 4.84
N TRP A 103 12.88 -1.29 4.35
CA TRP A 103 12.96 -0.03 5.11
C TRP A 103 12.16 -0.09 6.40
N VAL A 104 10.96 -0.68 6.39
CA VAL A 104 10.16 -0.89 7.61
C VAL A 104 10.92 -1.76 8.60
N LEU A 105 11.49 -2.88 8.17
CA LEU A 105 12.27 -3.77 9.02
C LEU A 105 13.44 -3.04 9.72
N LEU A 106 14.21 -2.27 8.94
CA LEU A 106 15.39 -1.58 9.44
C LEU A 106 15.06 -0.40 10.35
N LEU A 107 13.95 0.30 10.09
CA LEU A 107 13.58 1.52 10.81
C LEU A 107 12.61 1.27 11.97
N SER A 108 11.91 0.14 12.04
CA SER A 108 10.99 -0.17 13.15
C SER A 108 11.64 -0.13 14.53
N PRO A 109 12.87 -0.64 14.74
CA PRO A 109 13.52 -0.54 16.05
C PRO A 109 13.78 0.91 16.48
N ILE A 110 14.10 1.78 15.54
CA ILE A 110 14.44 3.19 15.78
C ILE A 110 13.17 4.02 16.00
N VAL A 111 12.17 3.87 15.14
CA VAL A 111 10.99 4.73 15.11
C VAL A 111 9.92 4.27 16.09
N LEU A 112 9.71 2.95 16.19
CA LEU A 112 8.61 2.33 16.93
C LEU A 112 9.10 1.62 18.20
N ARG A 113 10.41 1.40 18.35
CA ARG A 113 11.00 0.53 19.40
C ARG A 113 10.51 -0.90 19.30
N GLU A 114 10.02 -1.33 18.14
CA GLU A 114 9.67 -2.71 17.85
C GLU A 114 10.95 -3.49 17.55
N PRO A 115 11.31 -4.55 18.32
CA PRO A 115 12.58 -5.25 18.13
C PRO A 115 12.61 -5.99 16.79
N MET A 116 13.73 -5.89 16.07
CA MET A 116 14.00 -6.69 14.89
C MET A 116 14.41 -8.11 15.31
N ARG A 117 13.60 -9.09 15.00
CA ARG A 117 13.87 -10.49 15.34
C ARG A 117 14.49 -11.22 14.14
N ALA A 118 15.35 -12.21 14.38
CA ALA A 118 15.96 -13.00 13.29
C ALA A 118 14.90 -13.59 12.34
N ARG A 119 13.76 -14.04 12.87
CA ARG A 119 12.65 -14.55 12.05
C ARG A 119 12.06 -13.51 11.10
N ASP A 120 12.02 -12.21 11.50
CA ASP A 120 11.52 -11.12 10.66
C ASP A 120 12.46 -10.93 9.47
N VAL A 121 13.76 -10.95 9.73
CA VAL A 121 14.81 -10.87 8.70
C VAL A 121 14.72 -12.02 7.72
N ILE A 122 14.63 -13.26 8.25
CA ILE A 122 14.54 -14.48 7.42
C ILE A 122 13.24 -14.44 6.58
N ALA A 123 12.09 -14.15 7.19
CA ALA A 123 10.82 -14.11 6.49
C ALA A 123 10.83 -13.08 5.35
N ILE A 124 11.35 -11.88 5.59
CA ILE A 124 11.46 -10.83 4.58
C ILE A 124 12.45 -11.22 3.49
N ALA A 125 13.62 -11.79 3.83
CA ALA A 125 14.58 -12.26 2.85
C ALA A 125 13.99 -13.35 1.94
N VAL A 126 13.28 -14.33 2.51
CA VAL A 126 12.59 -15.37 1.75
C VAL A 126 11.47 -14.78 0.89
N ALA A 127 10.65 -13.89 1.44
CA ALA A 127 9.58 -13.25 0.68
C ALA A 127 10.14 -12.39 -0.48
N MET A 128 11.20 -11.62 -0.25
CA MET A 128 11.86 -10.84 -1.31
C MET A 128 12.50 -11.72 -2.38
N SER A 129 13.07 -12.87 -2.03
CA SER A 129 13.56 -13.84 -3.02
C SER A 129 12.42 -14.44 -3.86
N GLY A 130 11.29 -14.76 -3.23
CA GLY A 130 10.06 -15.15 -3.93
C GLY A 130 9.56 -14.05 -4.87
N MET A 131 9.57 -12.80 -4.42
CA MET A 131 9.23 -11.65 -5.26
C MET A 131 10.18 -11.51 -6.46
N ALA A 132 11.48 -11.77 -6.29
CA ALA A 132 12.44 -11.72 -7.38
C ALA A 132 12.15 -12.76 -8.48
N LEU A 133 11.58 -13.92 -8.13
CA LEU A 133 11.19 -14.94 -9.10
C LEU A 133 10.12 -14.46 -10.09
N PHE A 134 9.24 -13.51 -9.71
CA PHE A 134 8.28 -12.92 -10.65
C PHE A 134 8.94 -12.22 -11.84
N PHE A 135 10.21 -11.84 -11.69
CA PHE A 135 10.97 -11.09 -12.68
C PHE A 135 11.89 -11.95 -13.55
N VAL A 136 12.02 -13.24 -13.25
CA VAL A 136 12.83 -14.14 -14.06
C VAL A 136 12.26 -14.16 -15.49
N GLY A 137 13.07 -13.71 -16.46
CA GLY A 137 12.69 -13.61 -17.87
C GLY A 137 11.71 -12.48 -18.23
N ARG A 138 11.34 -11.61 -17.30
CA ARG A 138 10.38 -10.50 -17.51
C ARG A 138 10.89 -9.14 -17.08
N PHE A 139 12.13 -9.04 -16.61
CA PHE A 139 12.68 -7.75 -16.21
C PHE A 139 12.93 -6.89 -17.45
N GLU A 140 12.11 -5.86 -17.63
CA GLU A 140 12.29 -4.90 -18.69
C GLU A 140 13.11 -3.70 -18.20
N THR A 141 14.18 -3.40 -18.90
CA THR A 141 14.98 -2.18 -18.67
C THR A 141 14.27 -0.92 -19.18
N ARG A 142 13.21 -1.08 -19.95
CA ARG A 142 12.37 0.04 -20.38
C ARG A 142 11.67 0.67 -19.19
N GLY A 143 11.67 2.02 -19.13
CA GLY A 143 10.98 2.75 -18.08
C GLY A 143 11.83 2.93 -16.80
N MET A 144 13.15 3.10 -16.92
CA MET A 144 14.04 3.35 -15.76
C MET A 144 13.57 4.50 -14.86
N ALA A 145 13.02 5.57 -15.45
CA ALA A 145 12.42 6.66 -14.67
C ALA A 145 11.23 6.19 -13.82
N GLY A 146 10.38 5.31 -14.37
CA GLY A 146 9.29 4.67 -13.63
C GLY A 146 9.79 3.77 -12.50
N ASN A 147 10.87 3.01 -12.75
CA ASN A 147 11.52 2.19 -11.73
C ASN A 147 12.08 3.07 -10.59
N GLY A 148 12.71 4.19 -10.93
CA GLY A 148 13.18 5.19 -9.95
C GLY A 148 12.02 5.75 -9.11
N MET A 149 10.90 6.09 -9.73
CA MET A 149 9.70 6.56 -9.02
C MET A 149 9.10 5.49 -8.10
N ALA A 150 9.17 4.21 -8.47
CA ALA A 150 8.74 3.11 -7.62
C ALA A 150 9.63 2.98 -6.36
N LEU A 151 10.94 3.14 -6.50
CA LEU A 151 11.86 3.18 -5.36
C LEU A 151 11.61 4.40 -4.46
N VAL A 152 11.35 5.58 -5.03
CA VAL A 152 10.92 6.75 -4.26
C VAL A 152 9.63 6.44 -3.50
N SER A 153 8.64 5.82 -4.16
CA SER A 153 7.41 5.38 -3.52
C SER A 153 7.68 4.41 -2.36
N SER A 154 8.67 3.51 -2.47
CA SER A 154 9.02 2.55 -1.42
C SER A 154 9.45 3.21 -0.11
N VAL A 155 10.23 4.28 -0.20
CA VAL A 155 10.69 5.05 0.97
C VAL A 155 9.50 5.71 1.67
N PHE A 156 8.62 6.37 0.89
CA PHE A 156 7.43 7.01 1.46
C PHE A 156 6.40 5.99 1.96
N PHE A 157 6.32 4.81 1.33
CA PHE A 157 5.48 3.71 1.82
C PHE A 157 5.95 3.22 3.19
N ALA A 158 7.26 3.03 3.37
CA ALA A 158 7.81 2.66 4.67
C ALA A 158 7.58 3.75 5.73
N ALA A 159 7.88 5.01 5.40
CA ALA A 159 7.62 6.13 6.30
C ALA A 159 6.14 6.19 6.71
N LEU A 160 5.23 6.01 5.75
CA LEU A 160 3.79 5.98 6.00
C LEU A 160 3.41 4.87 6.99
N ILE A 161 3.85 3.61 6.75
CA ILE A 161 3.54 2.48 7.64
C ILE A 161 4.03 2.77 9.06
N LEU A 162 5.27 3.24 9.20
CA LEU A 162 5.86 3.51 10.51
C LEU A 162 5.11 4.61 11.25
N VAL A 163 4.75 5.70 10.57
CA VAL A 163 4.03 6.80 11.21
C VAL A 163 2.57 6.42 11.52
N LEU A 164 1.86 5.73 10.61
CA LEU A 164 0.51 5.24 10.89
C LEU A 164 0.49 4.24 12.06
N ARG A 165 1.55 3.43 12.21
CA ARG A 165 1.68 2.52 13.33
C ARG A 165 1.94 3.26 14.64
N ARG A 166 2.74 4.32 14.60
CA ARG A 166 3.05 5.16 15.77
C ARG A 166 1.85 6.00 16.23
N GLU A 167 1.10 6.58 15.29
CA GLU A 167 0.04 7.54 15.53
C GLU A 167 -1.34 6.93 15.23
N GLN A 168 -1.63 5.77 15.84
CA GLN A 168 -2.84 4.98 15.56
C GLN A 168 -4.14 5.79 15.67
N ARG A 169 -4.26 6.67 16.66
CA ARG A 169 -5.46 7.49 16.89
C ARG A 169 -5.72 8.47 15.75
N ALA A 170 -4.67 8.95 15.08
CA ALA A 170 -4.77 9.89 13.98
C ALA A 170 -4.63 9.24 12.59
N ALA A 171 -4.35 7.93 12.54
CA ALA A 171 -3.99 7.24 11.32
C ALA A 171 -5.06 7.34 10.23
N GLN A 172 -6.34 7.14 10.55
CA GLN A 172 -7.42 7.26 9.57
C GLN A 172 -7.60 8.71 9.09
N SER A 173 -7.46 9.69 9.98
CA SER A 173 -7.48 11.11 9.59
C SER A 173 -6.30 11.45 8.71
N ALA A 174 -5.09 10.96 9.01
CA ALA A 174 -3.91 11.18 8.20
C ALA A 174 -4.07 10.63 6.77
N VAL A 175 -4.66 9.44 6.62
CA VAL A 175 -4.99 8.86 5.31
C VAL A 175 -6.02 9.73 4.57
N THR A 176 -7.07 10.20 5.25
CA THR A 176 -8.10 11.02 4.63
C THR A 176 -7.52 12.36 4.13
N TRP A 177 -6.81 13.06 5.00
CA TRP A 177 -6.16 14.34 4.64
C TRP A 177 -5.02 14.14 3.66
N GLY A 178 -4.31 13.01 3.72
CA GLY A 178 -3.33 12.62 2.73
C GLY A 178 -3.91 12.51 1.32
N ASN A 179 -5.13 11.97 1.18
CA ASN A 179 -5.84 11.94 -0.10
C ASN A 179 -6.26 13.35 -0.56
N VAL A 180 -6.74 14.20 0.34
CA VAL A 180 -7.06 15.61 0.02
C VAL A 180 -5.81 16.34 -0.47
N VAL A 181 -4.72 16.25 0.28
CA VAL A 181 -3.45 16.90 -0.08
C VAL A 181 -2.91 16.34 -1.39
N CYS A 182 -2.99 15.02 -1.60
CA CYS A 182 -2.58 14.37 -2.84
C CYS A 182 -3.36 14.93 -4.04
N ALA A 183 -4.70 15.00 -3.94
CA ALA A 183 -5.53 15.56 -5.01
C ALA A 183 -5.20 17.04 -5.27
N LEU A 184 -5.13 17.87 -4.23
CA LEU A 184 -4.83 19.29 -4.36
C LEU A 184 -3.42 19.56 -4.92
N ALA A 185 -2.43 18.77 -4.51
CA ALA A 185 -1.04 18.94 -4.95
C ALA A 185 -0.85 18.64 -6.45
N VAL A 186 -1.60 17.68 -7.00
CA VAL A 186 -1.47 17.34 -8.42
C VAL A 186 -2.41 18.14 -9.32
N LEU A 187 -3.44 18.80 -8.77
CA LEU A 187 -4.45 19.55 -9.51
C LEU A 187 -3.85 20.61 -10.47
N PRO A 188 -2.86 21.44 -10.08
CA PRO A 188 -2.27 22.43 -10.97
C PRO A 188 -1.57 21.83 -12.20
N PHE A 189 -1.18 20.57 -12.14
CA PHE A 189 -0.38 19.88 -13.16
C PHE A 189 -1.20 19.02 -14.13
N ILE A 190 -2.50 18.83 -13.90
CA ILE A 190 -3.35 18.00 -14.76
C ILE A 190 -3.93 18.74 -15.98
N GLY A 191 -3.68 20.04 -16.08
CA GLY A 191 -4.17 20.88 -17.18
C GLY A 191 -5.65 21.22 -17.06
N ARG A 192 -6.24 21.72 -18.17
CA ARG A 192 -7.64 22.14 -18.21
C ARG A 192 -8.61 21.01 -18.57
N ASP A 193 -8.11 19.92 -19.11
CA ASP A 193 -8.95 18.76 -19.47
C ASP A 193 -9.21 17.88 -18.25
N LEU A 194 -10.29 18.19 -17.53
CA LEU A 194 -10.80 17.40 -16.41
C LEU A 194 -11.86 16.36 -16.83
N ALA A 195 -12.23 16.31 -18.11
CA ALA A 195 -13.25 15.39 -18.56
C ALA A 195 -12.79 13.93 -18.42
N LEU A 196 -13.66 13.07 -17.93
CA LEU A 196 -13.45 11.62 -17.86
C LEU A 196 -14.40 10.93 -18.83
N THR A 197 -13.91 9.87 -19.48
CA THR A 197 -14.82 8.93 -20.14
C THR A 197 -15.64 8.19 -19.09
N PRO A 198 -16.85 7.68 -19.40
CA PRO A 198 -17.62 6.87 -18.46
C PRO A 198 -16.83 5.67 -17.90
N ARG A 199 -16.00 5.05 -18.72
CA ARG A 199 -15.10 3.96 -18.32
C ARG A 199 -14.04 4.44 -17.31
N SER A 200 -13.34 5.55 -17.62
CA SER A 200 -12.35 6.12 -16.71
C SER A 200 -12.99 6.50 -15.37
N PHE A 201 -14.17 7.13 -15.41
CA PHE A 201 -14.90 7.48 -14.18
C PHE A 201 -15.19 6.24 -13.32
N ALA A 202 -15.77 5.19 -13.90
CA ALA A 202 -16.12 3.97 -13.17
C ALA A 202 -14.87 3.30 -12.56
N VAL A 203 -13.78 3.17 -13.33
CA VAL A 203 -12.54 2.56 -12.85
C VAL A 203 -11.90 3.40 -11.75
N LEU A 204 -11.81 4.72 -11.91
CA LEU A 204 -11.19 5.61 -10.92
C LEU A 204 -12.02 5.73 -9.66
N ALA A 205 -13.36 5.70 -9.76
CA ALA A 205 -14.27 5.63 -8.61
C ALA A 205 -14.08 4.32 -7.84
N PHE A 206 -14.01 3.18 -8.54
CA PHE A 206 -13.71 1.88 -7.93
C PHE A 206 -12.35 1.92 -7.21
N LEU A 207 -11.30 2.42 -7.87
CA LEU A 207 -9.97 2.53 -7.28
C LEU A 207 -9.97 3.46 -6.05
N GLY A 208 -10.67 4.59 -6.11
CA GLY A 208 -10.76 5.51 -4.97
C GLY A 208 -11.50 4.90 -3.79
N VAL A 209 -12.66 4.34 -4.03
CA VAL A 209 -13.54 3.84 -2.96
C VAL A 209 -13.03 2.51 -2.39
N PHE A 210 -12.82 1.51 -3.23
CA PHE A 210 -12.50 0.15 -2.77
C PHE A 210 -11.00 -0.05 -2.57
N GLN A 211 -10.20 0.29 -3.57
CA GLN A 211 -8.77 0.03 -3.57
C GLN A 211 -8.01 1.00 -2.64
N ILE A 212 -8.52 2.22 -2.40
CA ILE A 212 -7.92 3.16 -1.45
C ILE A 212 -8.73 3.26 -0.16
N ALA A 213 -9.96 3.79 -0.19
CA ALA A 213 -10.65 4.16 1.04
C ALA A 213 -10.91 2.94 1.93
N ILE A 214 -11.56 1.91 1.42
CA ILE A 214 -11.87 0.70 2.21
C ILE A 214 -10.59 -0.03 2.59
N ALA A 215 -9.64 -0.19 1.66
CA ALA A 215 -8.39 -0.89 1.92
C ALA A 215 -7.57 -0.21 3.03
N TYR A 216 -7.43 1.11 3.02
CA TYR A 216 -6.71 1.82 4.08
C TYR A 216 -7.45 1.83 5.43
N VAL A 217 -8.79 1.85 5.44
CA VAL A 217 -9.55 1.67 6.69
C VAL A 217 -9.25 0.30 7.31
N LEU A 218 -9.23 -0.75 6.49
CA LEU A 218 -8.87 -2.10 6.93
C LEU A 218 -7.41 -2.20 7.37
N PHE A 219 -6.49 -1.66 6.58
CA PHE A 219 -5.06 -1.67 6.90
C PHE A 219 -4.76 -0.96 8.21
N VAL A 220 -5.28 0.25 8.42
CA VAL A 220 -5.09 1.01 9.66
C VAL A 220 -5.68 0.27 10.86
N ARG A 221 -6.86 -0.35 10.70
CA ARG A 221 -7.42 -1.20 11.76
C ARG A 221 -6.55 -2.42 12.05
N GLY A 222 -6.02 -3.07 11.01
CA GLY A 222 -5.12 -4.20 11.16
C GLY A 222 -3.81 -3.82 11.85
N LEU A 223 -3.27 -2.68 11.47
CA LEU A 223 -2.02 -2.15 12.01
C LEU A 223 -2.06 -1.88 13.53
N ALA A 224 -3.25 -1.74 14.12
CA ALA A 224 -3.40 -1.63 15.57
C ALA A 224 -3.04 -2.92 16.33
N TYR A 225 -3.16 -4.07 15.69
CA TYR A 225 -3.04 -5.40 16.31
C TYR A 225 -1.76 -6.16 15.97
N VAL A 226 -0.95 -5.68 15.03
CA VAL A 226 0.28 -6.33 14.58
C VAL A 226 1.43 -5.34 14.49
N THR A 227 2.68 -5.83 14.49
CA THR A 227 3.85 -4.97 14.28
C THR A 227 3.88 -4.39 12.87
N ALA A 228 4.60 -3.28 12.69
CA ALA A 228 4.79 -2.68 11.37
C ALA A 228 5.46 -3.67 10.39
N THR A 229 6.43 -4.44 10.87
CA THR A 229 7.10 -5.48 10.11
C THR A 229 6.14 -6.59 9.67
N GLN A 230 5.30 -7.10 10.58
CA GLN A 230 4.29 -8.10 10.23
C GLN A 230 3.27 -7.55 9.25
N ALA A 231 2.82 -6.29 9.42
CA ALA A 231 1.88 -5.65 8.52
C ALA A 231 2.45 -5.52 7.10
N SER A 232 3.69 -5.05 6.99
CA SER A 232 4.34 -4.87 5.69
C SER A 232 4.63 -6.21 4.99
N LEU A 233 5.06 -7.25 5.73
CA LEU A 233 5.24 -8.60 5.20
C LEU A 233 3.91 -9.21 4.72
N THR A 234 2.83 -9.09 5.52
CA THR A 234 1.50 -9.56 5.13
C THR A 234 0.99 -8.79 3.91
N GLY A 235 1.33 -7.51 3.80
CA GLY A 235 1.05 -6.66 2.64
C GLY A 235 1.58 -7.23 1.32
N MET A 236 2.65 -8.03 1.35
CA MET A 236 3.19 -8.71 0.16
C MET A 236 2.21 -9.71 -0.50
N LEU A 237 1.03 -9.93 0.09
CA LEU A 237 -0.08 -10.58 -0.61
C LEU A 237 -0.60 -9.76 -1.80
N GLU A 238 -0.40 -8.45 -1.81
CA GLU A 238 -0.78 -7.59 -2.95
C GLU A 238 -0.11 -8.05 -4.26
N PRO A 239 1.23 -8.12 -4.37
CA PRO A 239 1.90 -8.58 -5.59
C PRO A 239 1.61 -10.04 -5.92
N VAL A 240 1.35 -10.89 -4.92
CA VAL A 240 0.96 -12.30 -5.13
C VAL A 240 -0.44 -12.39 -5.77
N SER A 241 -1.37 -11.52 -5.36
CA SER A 241 -2.74 -11.53 -5.87
C SER A 241 -2.88 -10.85 -7.24
N ASN A 242 -1.95 -9.99 -7.63
CA ASN A 242 -2.02 -9.26 -8.90
C ASN A 242 -2.10 -10.16 -10.14
N PRO A 243 -1.27 -11.22 -10.31
CA PRO A 243 -1.38 -12.15 -11.43
C PRO A 243 -2.75 -12.84 -11.54
N ILE A 244 -3.46 -13.00 -10.43
CA ILE A 244 -4.81 -13.58 -10.44
C ILE A 244 -5.77 -12.66 -11.20
N TRP A 245 -5.71 -11.35 -10.95
CA TRP A 245 -6.55 -10.39 -11.68
C TRP A 245 -6.18 -10.30 -13.15
N VAL A 246 -4.88 -10.33 -13.47
CA VAL A 246 -4.40 -10.35 -14.86
C VAL A 246 -4.94 -11.59 -15.59
N PHE A 247 -4.91 -12.76 -14.96
CA PHE A 247 -5.50 -13.97 -15.53
C PHE A 247 -7.01 -13.86 -15.73
N LEU A 248 -7.74 -13.39 -14.70
CA LEU A 248 -9.20 -13.31 -14.74
C LEU A 248 -9.73 -12.29 -15.74
N PHE A 249 -9.06 -11.14 -15.87
CA PHE A 249 -9.56 -10.04 -16.72
C PHE A 249 -8.93 -9.98 -18.10
N LEU A 250 -7.71 -10.50 -18.27
CA LEU A 250 -6.96 -10.45 -19.52
C LEU A 250 -6.72 -11.85 -20.13
N GLY A 251 -7.03 -12.93 -19.41
CA GLY A 251 -6.80 -14.30 -19.86
C GLY A 251 -5.32 -14.72 -19.88
N GLU A 252 -4.41 -13.88 -19.42
CA GLU A 252 -2.98 -14.14 -19.43
C GLU A 252 -2.58 -15.10 -18.32
N LYS A 253 -2.06 -16.28 -18.67
CA LYS A 253 -1.62 -17.27 -17.70
C LYS A 253 -0.33 -16.81 -17.02
N PRO A 254 -0.25 -16.89 -15.66
CA PRO A 254 0.98 -16.60 -14.94
C PRO A 254 2.07 -17.61 -15.35
N SER A 255 3.32 -17.14 -15.41
CA SER A 255 4.47 -18.03 -15.69
C SER A 255 4.71 -18.98 -14.51
N ALA A 256 5.41 -20.10 -14.77
CA ALA A 256 5.80 -21.05 -13.72
C ALA A 256 6.65 -20.34 -12.63
N PHE A 257 7.52 -19.41 -13.01
CA PHE A 257 8.29 -18.62 -12.04
C PHE A 257 7.41 -17.69 -11.19
N ALA A 258 6.36 -17.09 -11.77
CA ALA A 258 5.41 -16.28 -11.00
C ALA A 258 4.65 -17.14 -9.99
N ILE A 259 4.23 -18.35 -10.37
CA ILE A 259 3.56 -19.29 -9.46
C ILE A 259 4.52 -19.71 -8.34
N ALA A 260 5.75 -20.12 -8.69
CA ALA A 260 6.76 -20.49 -7.70
C ALA A 260 7.07 -19.35 -6.72
N GLY A 261 7.26 -18.13 -7.24
CA GLY A 261 7.47 -16.93 -6.44
C GLY A 261 6.30 -16.64 -5.49
N ALA A 262 5.05 -16.78 -5.99
CA ALA A 262 3.86 -16.63 -5.16
C ALA A 262 3.83 -17.63 -4.00
N LEU A 263 4.14 -18.89 -4.26
CA LEU A 263 4.19 -19.93 -3.24
C LEU A 263 5.27 -19.65 -2.18
N VAL A 264 6.45 -19.17 -2.60
CA VAL A 264 7.52 -18.77 -1.68
C VAL A 264 7.09 -17.60 -0.78
N VAL A 265 6.48 -16.56 -1.35
CA VAL A 265 5.97 -15.42 -0.57
C VAL A 265 4.88 -15.87 0.41
N LEU A 266 3.92 -16.68 -0.05
CA LEU A 266 2.85 -17.22 0.81
C LEU A 266 3.41 -18.06 1.94
N ALA A 267 4.40 -18.93 1.67
CA ALA A 267 5.07 -19.74 2.68
C ALA A 267 5.79 -18.87 3.72
N ALA A 268 6.48 -17.82 3.30
CA ALA A 268 7.15 -16.87 4.19
C ALA A 268 6.14 -16.14 5.12
N ILE A 269 5.04 -15.66 4.57
CA ILE A 269 3.97 -15.00 5.33
C ILE A 269 3.33 -15.97 6.32
N ALA A 270 2.97 -17.18 5.85
CA ALA A 270 2.35 -18.19 6.69
C ALA A 270 3.30 -18.62 7.84
N TRP A 271 4.55 -18.93 7.53
CA TRP A 271 5.55 -19.27 8.54
C TRP A 271 5.72 -18.18 9.58
N HIS A 272 5.91 -16.93 9.15
CA HIS A 272 6.07 -15.80 10.06
C HIS A 272 4.84 -15.57 10.94
N THR A 273 3.65 -15.76 10.39
CA THR A 273 2.38 -15.56 11.10
C THR A 273 2.12 -16.67 12.12
N LEU A 274 2.39 -17.94 11.74
CA LEU A 274 2.13 -19.10 12.58
C LEU A 274 3.20 -19.29 13.68
N ALA A 275 4.47 -19.04 13.35
CA ALA A 275 5.60 -19.18 14.29
C ALA A 275 5.74 -17.99 15.26
N GLY A 276 4.91 -16.96 15.12
CA GLY A 276 4.98 -15.77 15.95
C GLY A 276 4.38 -15.97 17.32
N GLU A 277 5.14 -15.68 18.38
CA GLU A 277 4.60 -15.55 19.73
C GLU A 277 3.54 -14.45 19.83
N PRO A 278 2.60 -14.55 20.80
CA PRO A 278 1.68 -13.45 21.10
C PRO A 278 2.47 -12.16 21.35
N VAL A 279 2.10 -11.09 20.71
CA VAL A 279 2.73 -9.77 20.95
C VAL A 279 2.18 -9.24 22.26
N SER A 280 2.81 -9.64 23.38
CA SER A 280 2.42 -9.21 24.73
C SER A 280 2.68 -7.72 25.01
N ASP A 281 3.44 -7.04 24.14
CA ASP A 281 3.98 -5.71 24.39
C ASP A 281 3.42 -4.62 23.44
N LEU A 282 2.35 -4.91 22.69
CA LEU A 282 1.68 -3.84 21.95
C LEU A 282 0.84 -3.02 22.95
N PRO A 283 0.98 -1.68 22.97
CA PRO A 283 0.05 -0.85 23.72
C PRO A 283 -1.36 -1.17 23.25
N ALA A 284 -2.27 -1.41 24.21
CA ALA A 284 -3.66 -1.70 23.93
C ALA A 284 -4.25 -0.63 22.98
N PRO A 285 -5.02 -0.99 21.98
CA PRO A 285 -5.78 -0.01 21.21
C PRO A 285 -6.78 0.64 22.16
N ASP A 286 -6.64 1.95 22.41
CA ASP A 286 -7.61 2.76 23.17
C ASP A 286 -8.96 2.90 22.45
#